data_8fa33e70fa0eccdc0345a6016b982ffe
#
_entry.id   8fa33e70fa0eccdc0345a6016b982ffe
#
_cell.length_a   1.000
_cell.length_b   1.000
_cell.length_c   1.000
_cell.angle_alpha   90.00
_cell.angle_beta   90.00
_cell.angle_gamma   90.00
#
_symmetry.space_group_name_H-M   'P 1'
#
loop_
_entity.id
_entity.type
_entity.pdbx_description
1 polymer ?
#
loop_
_entity_poly.entity_id
_entity_poly.type
_entity_poly.pdbx_seq_one_letter_code
_entity_poly.pdbx_strand_id
1 'polypeptide(L)'
;VHAGCVEPIFEAVLADDPSRIAAAAAAQRMEDDLFVAELPHMLYRGDTPLHLAAAGLRYDAARALLAAGTPVNAVNRRGATALHYACDPRPLSPTWDPAAQRRMIELLVSAGAAVDQPDRGGVTPLHRAVRARSPAAVAALLSAGADPRAATSKAGSTALHLAVAPTGASGTAGAGELQIEIVRMLLAAGATLTDTDRNGVAVADRIQSRALRKALGAGQL
;
A
#
# COMPACT_ATOMS: atom_id res chain seq x y z
N VAL A 1 -1.61 20.11 -26.35
CA VAL A 1 -0.18 20.09 -26.67
C VAL A 1 0.58 20.93 -25.67
N HIS A 2 0.92 20.44 -24.50
CA HIS A 2 1.89 21.06 -23.58
C HIS A 2 2.73 19.94 -22.94
N ALA A 3 3.58 19.31 -23.75
CA ALA A 3 4.49 18.25 -23.32
C ALA A 3 5.67 18.74 -22.44
N GLY A 4 5.83 20.04 -22.26
CA GLY A 4 7.03 20.61 -21.64
C GLY A 4 6.97 20.95 -20.15
N CYS A 5 5.83 20.77 -19.46
CA CYS A 5 5.65 21.32 -18.11
C CYS A 5 5.60 20.29 -16.97
N VAL A 6 5.59 19.02 -17.30
CA VAL A 6 5.34 17.91 -16.35
C VAL A 6 6.57 17.12 -16.02
N GLU A 7 7.44 16.96 -17.02
CA GLU A 7 8.75 16.28 -16.86
C GLU A 7 9.53 16.74 -15.61
N PRO A 8 9.63 18.06 -15.29
CA PRO A 8 10.48 18.51 -14.19
C PRO A 8 10.07 18.01 -12.81
N ILE A 9 8.77 17.88 -12.50
CA ILE A 9 8.35 17.46 -11.17
C ILE A 9 8.46 15.96 -10.98
N PHE A 10 8.13 15.16 -11.99
CA PHE A 10 8.27 13.70 -11.92
C PHE A 10 9.74 13.29 -11.90
N GLU A 11 10.61 13.94 -12.68
CA GLU A 11 12.06 13.75 -12.60
C GLU A 11 12.61 14.13 -11.23
N ALA A 12 12.17 15.25 -10.66
CA ALA A 12 12.56 15.66 -9.31
C ALA A 12 12.13 14.63 -8.26
N VAL A 13 10.93 14.05 -8.39
CA VAL A 13 10.46 12.97 -7.51
C VAL A 13 11.27 11.69 -7.69
N LEU A 14 11.61 11.31 -8.91
CA LEU A 14 12.43 10.13 -9.19
C LEU A 14 13.86 10.31 -8.63
N ALA A 15 14.38 11.52 -8.71
CA ALA A 15 15.70 11.88 -8.15
C ALA A 15 15.69 12.07 -6.63
N ASP A 16 14.50 12.07 -6.00
CA ASP A 16 14.31 12.40 -4.59
C ASP A 16 14.88 13.81 -4.23
N ASP A 17 14.67 14.80 -5.12
CA ASP A 17 15.22 16.16 -5.02
C ASP A 17 14.17 17.16 -4.50
N PRO A 18 14.15 17.46 -3.19
CA PRO A 18 13.17 18.33 -2.57
C PRO A 18 13.28 19.80 -3.05
N SER A 19 14.46 20.24 -3.46
CA SER A 19 14.69 21.63 -3.90
C SER A 19 14.00 21.88 -5.24
N ARG A 20 14.12 20.93 -6.19
CA ARG A 20 13.43 21.00 -7.48
C ARG A 20 11.91 20.89 -7.31
N ILE A 21 11.44 20.08 -6.38
CA ILE A 21 10.00 19.94 -6.05
C ILE A 21 9.46 21.25 -5.49
N ALA A 22 10.17 21.88 -4.53
CA ALA A 22 9.78 23.16 -3.96
C ALA A 22 9.71 24.28 -5.02
N ALA A 23 10.70 24.32 -5.94
CA ALA A 23 10.70 25.26 -7.06
C ALA A 23 9.52 25.06 -8.02
N ALA A 24 9.17 23.80 -8.32
CA ALA A 24 8.03 23.48 -9.19
C ALA A 24 6.70 23.86 -8.52
N ALA A 25 6.54 23.61 -7.21
CA ALA A 25 5.38 23.99 -6.44
C ALA A 25 5.21 25.52 -6.35
N ALA A 26 6.29 26.26 -6.10
CA ALA A 26 6.27 27.73 -6.04
C ALA A 26 5.87 28.37 -7.39
N ALA A 27 6.15 27.67 -8.50
CA ALA A 27 5.74 28.10 -9.83
C ALA A 27 4.27 27.81 -10.17
N GLN A 28 3.46 27.29 -9.20
CA GLN A 28 2.05 26.87 -9.39
C GLN A 28 1.84 25.90 -10.55
N ARG A 29 2.83 25.10 -10.89
CA ARG A 29 2.81 24.14 -12.01
C ARG A 29 2.33 22.75 -11.61
N MET A 30 1.61 22.63 -10.52
CA MET A 30 1.01 21.36 -10.08
C MET A 30 -0.40 21.24 -10.66
N GLU A 31 -0.52 21.28 -11.99
CA GLU A 31 -1.80 21.08 -12.65
C GLU A 31 -2.13 19.59 -12.78
N ASP A 32 -3.42 19.30 -12.61
CA ASP A 32 -4.04 18.02 -12.27
C ASP A 32 -3.98 16.89 -13.31
N ASP A 33 -3.36 17.04 -14.46
CA ASP A 33 -3.52 16.10 -15.59
C ASP A 33 -2.20 15.62 -16.17
N LEU A 34 -1.55 14.69 -15.48
CA LEU A 34 -0.29 14.20 -15.98
C LEU A 34 -0.18 12.69 -16.08
N PHE A 35 -0.34 12.28 -17.30
CA PHE A 35 0.07 10.99 -17.80
C PHE A 35 1.42 11.15 -18.52
N VAL A 36 2.49 10.59 -17.94
CA VAL A 36 3.78 10.46 -18.65
C VAL A 36 3.94 9.00 -19.05
N ALA A 37 4.03 8.76 -20.34
CA ALA A 37 4.01 7.44 -20.97
C ALA A 37 5.29 6.60 -20.74
N GLU A 38 6.35 7.14 -20.15
CA GLU A 38 7.68 6.53 -20.15
C GLU A 38 8.34 6.38 -18.76
N LEU A 39 7.56 6.42 -17.68
CA LEU A 39 8.13 6.18 -16.36
C LEU A 39 8.28 4.68 -16.07
N PRO A 40 9.37 4.25 -15.39
CA PRO A 40 9.69 2.84 -15.17
C PRO A 40 8.73 2.12 -14.21
N HIS A 41 7.68 2.80 -13.74
CA HIS A 41 6.63 2.26 -12.90
C HIS A 41 5.29 2.32 -13.63
N MET A 42 4.43 1.32 -13.41
CA MET A 42 3.06 1.34 -13.92
C MET A 42 2.25 2.43 -13.21
N LEU A 43 2.28 3.62 -13.75
CA LEU A 43 1.41 4.71 -13.34
C LEU A 43 0.03 4.54 -13.96
N TYR A 44 -0.97 4.83 -13.17
CA TYR A 44 -2.35 4.86 -13.64
C TYR A 44 -2.77 6.30 -13.87
N ARG A 45 -3.65 6.50 -14.84
CA ARG A 45 -4.21 7.82 -15.11
C ARG A 45 -4.82 8.43 -13.85
N GLY A 46 -4.41 9.65 -13.51
CA GLY A 46 -4.77 10.36 -12.28
C GLY A 46 -3.80 10.09 -11.11
N ASP A 47 -2.69 9.40 -11.34
CA ASP A 47 -1.62 9.35 -10.33
C ASP A 47 -0.97 10.73 -10.22
N THR A 48 -0.84 11.20 -8.99
CA THR A 48 -0.15 12.44 -8.66
C THR A 48 1.34 12.20 -8.41
N PRO A 49 2.18 13.23 -8.38
CA PRO A 49 3.58 13.10 -7.96
C PRO A 49 3.75 12.41 -6.60
N LEU A 50 2.79 12.58 -5.67
CA LEU A 50 2.81 11.93 -4.37
C LEU A 50 2.59 10.39 -4.47
N HIS A 51 1.77 9.92 -5.42
CA HIS A 51 1.63 8.48 -5.70
C HIS A 51 2.97 7.88 -6.15
N LEU A 52 3.69 8.59 -7.03
CA LEU A 52 4.99 8.15 -7.51
C LEU A 52 6.04 8.14 -6.39
N ALA A 53 6.10 9.20 -5.59
CA ALA A 53 7.00 9.28 -4.43
C ALA A 53 6.75 8.13 -3.44
N ALA A 54 5.49 7.83 -3.17
CA ALA A 54 5.08 6.74 -2.28
C ALA A 54 5.44 5.35 -2.85
N ALA A 55 5.20 5.12 -4.15
CA ALA A 55 5.56 3.86 -4.84
C ALA A 55 7.06 3.59 -4.81
N GLY A 56 7.87 4.63 -4.99
CA GLY A 56 9.33 4.57 -5.00
C GLY A 56 9.97 4.70 -3.61
N LEU A 57 9.18 4.87 -2.55
CA LEU A 57 9.63 5.16 -1.19
C LEU A 57 10.57 6.39 -1.12
N ARG A 58 10.33 7.39 -1.98
CA ARG A 58 11.09 8.65 -2.08
C ARG A 58 10.66 9.59 -0.95
N TYR A 59 11.26 9.42 0.21
CA TYR A 59 10.84 10.07 1.45
C TYR A 59 10.93 11.59 1.39
N ASP A 60 12.08 12.12 0.93
CA ASP A 60 12.30 13.56 0.88
C ASP A 60 11.43 14.24 -0.17
N ALA A 61 11.20 13.58 -1.30
CA ALA A 61 10.24 14.04 -2.30
C ALA A 61 8.82 14.08 -1.75
N ALA A 62 8.36 13.01 -1.08
CA ALA A 62 7.02 12.98 -0.49
C ALA A 62 6.84 14.08 0.57
N ARG A 63 7.84 14.30 1.43
CA ARG A 63 7.84 15.34 2.44
C ARG A 63 7.77 16.75 1.80
N ALA A 64 8.53 16.99 0.73
CA ALA A 64 8.50 18.26 0.01
C ALA A 64 7.15 18.51 -0.66
N LEU A 65 6.55 17.49 -1.30
CA LEU A 65 5.23 17.57 -1.91
C LEU A 65 4.14 17.89 -0.88
N LEU A 66 4.18 17.22 0.27
CA LEU A 66 3.21 17.47 1.35
C LEU A 66 3.37 18.88 1.93
N ALA A 67 4.62 19.34 2.13
CA ALA A 67 4.91 20.70 2.58
C ALA A 67 4.44 21.77 1.56
N ALA A 68 4.41 21.44 0.28
CA ALA A 68 3.88 22.27 -0.79
C ALA A 68 2.33 22.24 -0.91
N GLY A 69 1.65 21.51 -0.01
CA GLY A 69 0.18 21.46 0.03
C GLY A 69 -0.46 20.41 -0.88
N THR A 70 0.30 19.43 -1.39
CA THR A 70 -0.27 18.32 -2.17
C THR A 70 -1.31 17.57 -1.33
N PRO A 71 -2.56 17.36 -1.82
CA PRO A 71 -3.58 16.65 -1.08
C PRO A 71 -3.18 15.20 -0.83
N VAL A 72 -2.96 14.82 0.45
CA VAL A 72 -2.49 13.48 0.85
C VAL A 72 -3.48 12.37 0.46
N ASN A 73 -4.77 12.67 0.42
CA ASN A 73 -5.86 11.75 0.08
C ASN A 73 -6.32 11.85 -1.38
N ALA A 74 -5.53 12.49 -2.26
CA ALA A 74 -5.82 12.47 -3.68
C ALA A 74 -5.92 11.03 -4.19
N VAL A 75 -6.92 10.77 -5.04
CA VAL A 75 -7.17 9.43 -5.60
C VAL A 75 -6.96 9.42 -7.10
N ASN A 76 -6.36 8.35 -7.59
CA ASN A 76 -6.29 8.11 -9.02
C ASN A 76 -7.60 7.53 -9.59
N ARG A 77 -7.63 7.19 -10.90
CA ARG A 77 -8.82 6.59 -11.53
C ARG A 77 -9.27 5.26 -10.94
N ARG A 78 -8.40 4.56 -10.19
CA ARG A 78 -8.76 3.35 -9.45
C ARG A 78 -9.27 3.63 -8.03
N GLY A 79 -9.28 4.89 -7.60
CA GLY A 79 -9.60 5.28 -6.24
C GLY A 79 -8.47 5.02 -5.26
N ALA A 80 -7.28 4.67 -5.74
CA ALA A 80 -6.12 4.44 -4.89
C ALA A 80 -5.47 5.77 -4.50
N THR A 81 -4.99 5.86 -3.26
CA THR A 81 -4.22 6.98 -2.70
C THR A 81 -2.71 6.66 -2.69
N ALA A 82 -1.88 7.65 -2.38
CA ALA A 82 -0.45 7.47 -2.15
C ALA A 82 -0.17 6.42 -1.07
N LEU A 83 -1.00 6.32 -0.03
CA LEU A 83 -0.85 5.30 1.02
C LEU A 83 -1.02 3.87 0.49
N HIS A 84 -1.91 3.64 -0.48
CA HIS A 84 -2.00 2.35 -1.17
C HIS A 84 -0.69 2.00 -1.88
N TYR A 85 -0.06 2.99 -2.54
CA TYR A 85 1.19 2.80 -3.27
C TYR A 85 2.38 2.53 -2.34
N ALA A 86 2.45 3.19 -1.17
CA ALA A 86 3.45 2.90 -0.15
C ALA A 86 3.42 1.44 0.34
N CYS A 87 2.27 0.77 0.20
CA CYS A 87 2.07 -0.63 0.60
C CYS A 87 2.40 -1.67 -0.48
N ASP A 88 2.63 -1.25 -1.73
CA ASP A 88 2.91 -2.16 -2.86
C ASP A 88 4.37 -2.69 -2.93
N PRO A 89 5.43 -1.99 -2.43
CA PRO A 89 6.79 -2.53 -2.43
C PRO A 89 6.90 -3.88 -1.71
N ARG A 90 7.65 -4.81 -2.31
CA ARG A 90 7.63 -6.23 -1.93
C ARG A 90 8.89 -6.67 -1.22
N PRO A 91 8.79 -7.43 -0.11
CA PRO A 91 9.92 -7.91 0.68
C PRO A 91 10.97 -8.72 -0.08
N LEU A 92 10.58 -9.40 -1.16
CA LEU A 92 11.49 -10.22 -1.95
C LEU A 92 12.14 -9.44 -3.11
N SER A 93 11.88 -8.14 -3.24
CA SER A 93 12.61 -7.29 -4.17
C SER A 93 14.00 -6.97 -3.61
N PRO A 94 15.08 -7.05 -4.42
CA PRO A 94 16.42 -6.74 -3.97
C PRO A 94 16.60 -5.30 -3.43
N THR A 95 15.71 -4.39 -3.83
CA THR A 95 15.73 -2.99 -3.44
C THR A 95 14.74 -2.65 -2.33
N TRP A 96 14.05 -3.64 -1.76
CA TRP A 96 13.08 -3.38 -0.70
C TRP A 96 13.79 -3.07 0.63
N ASP A 97 13.39 -1.96 1.21
CA ASP A 97 13.82 -1.54 2.55
C ASP A 97 12.58 -1.41 3.46
N PRO A 98 12.43 -2.31 4.46
CA PRO A 98 11.29 -2.28 5.37
C PRO A 98 11.25 -1.02 6.24
N ALA A 99 12.40 -0.43 6.55
CA ALA A 99 12.47 0.80 7.35
C ALA A 99 12.02 2.01 6.51
N ALA A 100 12.45 2.09 5.24
CA ALA A 100 11.98 3.12 4.31
C ALA A 100 10.48 3.00 4.06
N GLN A 101 9.96 1.78 3.88
CA GLN A 101 8.52 1.57 3.70
C GLN A 101 7.73 2.02 4.92
N ARG A 102 8.15 1.66 6.13
CA ARG A 102 7.52 2.10 7.38
C ARG A 102 7.53 3.62 7.49
N ARG A 103 8.69 4.26 7.30
CA ARG A 103 8.83 5.73 7.38
C ARG A 103 7.92 6.45 6.37
N MET A 104 7.76 5.90 5.17
CA MET A 104 6.85 6.47 4.16
C MET A 104 5.39 6.38 4.62
N ILE A 105 4.95 5.23 5.15
CA ILE A 105 3.60 5.06 5.69
C ILE A 105 3.35 6.02 6.85
N GLU A 106 4.28 6.10 7.81
CA GLU A 106 4.20 7.01 8.96
C GLU A 106 4.13 8.47 8.53
N LEU A 107 4.92 8.88 7.52
CA LEU A 107 4.86 10.21 6.94
C LEU A 107 3.47 10.54 6.37
N LEU A 108 2.92 9.66 5.55
CA LEU A 108 1.60 9.87 4.94
C LEU A 108 0.49 9.90 6.00
N VAL A 109 0.54 9.01 6.99
CA VAL A 109 -0.41 8.98 8.10
C VAL A 109 -0.32 10.26 8.94
N SER A 110 0.88 10.73 9.28
CA SER A 110 1.07 11.97 10.03
C SER A 110 0.59 13.21 9.26
N ALA A 111 0.58 13.14 7.92
CA ALA A 111 0.03 14.16 7.06
C ALA A 111 -1.50 14.06 6.88
N GLY A 112 -2.17 13.15 7.57
CA GLY A 112 -3.62 12.97 7.54
C GLY A 112 -4.13 12.02 6.46
N ALA A 113 -3.31 11.06 6.02
CA ALA A 113 -3.79 10.01 5.12
C ALA A 113 -4.89 9.17 5.79
N ALA A 114 -6.00 8.96 5.08
CA ALA A 114 -7.10 8.10 5.53
C ALA A 114 -6.64 6.63 5.45
N VAL A 115 -6.39 6.04 6.62
CA VAL A 115 -5.73 4.72 6.75
C VAL A 115 -6.55 3.61 6.09
N ASP A 116 -7.88 3.66 6.20
CA ASP A 116 -8.81 2.68 5.66
C ASP A 116 -9.54 3.15 4.39
N GLN A 117 -9.02 4.18 3.69
CA GLN A 117 -9.60 4.62 2.42
C GLN A 117 -9.69 3.43 1.47
N PRO A 118 -10.88 3.01 1.01
CA PRO A 118 -10.98 1.95 0.03
C PRO A 118 -10.74 2.50 -1.39
N ASP A 119 -10.09 1.71 -2.23
CA ASP A 119 -10.11 1.95 -3.67
C ASP A 119 -11.48 1.52 -4.27
N ARG A 120 -11.68 1.67 -5.59
CA ARG A 120 -12.95 1.30 -6.26
C ARG A 120 -13.33 -0.18 -6.12
N GLY A 121 -12.38 -1.04 -5.76
CA GLY A 121 -12.60 -2.46 -5.47
C GLY A 121 -12.87 -2.75 -3.99
N GLY A 122 -12.90 -1.71 -3.15
CA GLY A 122 -12.96 -1.84 -1.70
C GLY A 122 -11.64 -2.31 -1.08
N VAL A 123 -10.56 -2.27 -1.84
CA VAL A 123 -9.22 -2.67 -1.37
C VAL A 123 -8.64 -1.51 -0.56
N THR A 124 -8.35 -1.72 0.72
CA THR A 124 -7.68 -0.74 1.58
C THR A 124 -6.15 -0.87 1.48
N PRO A 125 -5.38 0.11 1.99
CA PRO A 125 -3.93 -0.03 2.10
C PRO A 125 -3.48 -1.32 2.82
N LEU A 126 -4.20 -1.73 3.88
CA LEU A 126 -3.92 -2.98 4.60
C LEU A 126 -4.06 -4.23 3.71
N HIS A 127 -5.08 -4.29 2.86
CA HIS A 127 -5.22 -5.38 1.89
C HIS A 127 -4.02 -5.44 0.93
N ARG A 128 -3.48 -4.29 0.50
CA ARG A 128 -2.29 -4.25 -0.38
C ARG A 128 -1.04 -4.70 0.35
N ALA A 129 -0.80 -4.22 1.57
CA ALA A 129 0.33 -4.64 2.41
C ALA A 129 0.35 -6.16 2.62
N VAL A 130 -0.81 -6.75 2.93
CA VAL A 130 -0.97 -8.20 3.10
C VAL A 130 -0.70 -8.95 1.78
N ARG A 131 -1.24 -8.48 0.66
CA ARG A 131 -1.00 -9.07 -0.66
C ARG A 131 0.46 -8.98 -1.09
N ALA A 132 1.15 -7.91 -0.73
CA ALA A 132 2.59 -7.73 -0.96
C ALA A 132 3.45 -8.59 -0.03
N ARG A 133 2.87 -9.21 0.98
CA ARG A 133 3.59 -9.97 2.04
C ARG A 133 4.57 -9.09 2.81
N SER A 134 4.23 -7.84 3.12
CA SER A 134 5.07 -6.92 3.87
C SER A 134 4.65 -6.80 5.34
N PRO A 135 5.31 -7.49 6.29
CA PRO A 135 5.04 -7.31 7.72
C PRO A 135 5.28 -5.88 8.18
N ALA A 136 6.30 -5.20 7.63
CA ALA A 136 6.61 -3.82 7.99
C ALA A 136 5.45 -2.85 7.67
N ALA A 137 4.83 -3.00 6.48
CA ALA A 137 3.67 -2.19 6.11
C ALA A 137 2.43 -2.57 6.93
N VAL A 138 2.19 -3.88 7.17
CA VAL A 138 1.08 -4.35 8.00
C VAL A 138 1.20 -3.80 9.42
N ALA A 139 2.39 -3.89 10.05
CA ALA A 139 2.62 -3.36 11.38
C ALA A 139 2.37 -1.84 11.46
N ALA A 140 2.90 -1.08 10.49
CA ALA A 140 2.73 0.37 10.45
C ALA A 140 1.26 0.77 10.32
N LEU A 141 0.49 0.11 9.44
CA LEU A 141 -0.93 0.38 9.25
C LEU A 141 -1.77 0.00 10.48
N LEU A 142 -1.53 -1.17 11.07
CA LEU A 142 -2.25 -1.59 12.29
C LEU A 142 -1.95 -0.64 13.45
N SER A 143 -0.69 -0.18 13.60
CA SER A 143 -0.31 0.83 14.59
C SER A 143 -0.98 2.19 14.33
N ALA A 144 -1.30 2.50 13.08
CA ALA A 144 -2.04 3.68 12.68
C ALA A 144 -3.57 3.53 12.82
N GLY A 145 -4.06 2.39 13.32
CA GLY A 145 -5.49 2.14 13.54
C GLY A 145 -6.24 1.56 12.35
N ALA A 146 -5.55 0.93 11.39
CA ALA A 146 -6.22 0.25 10.28
C ALA A 146 -7.15 -0.86 10.79
N ASP A 147 -8.36 -0.93 10.23
CA ASP A 147 -9.34 -1.97 10.55
C ASP A 147 -8.94 -3.32 9.92
N PRO A 148 -8.52 -4.33 10.72
CA PRO A 148 -8.13 -5.64 10.20
C PRO A 148 -9.30 -6.43 9.61
N ARG A 149 -10.55 -6.01 9.86
CA ARG A 149 -11.78 -6.64 9.42
C ARG A 149 -12.47 -5.92 8.26
N ALA A 150 -11.89 -4.81 7.79
CA ALA A 150 -12.37 -4.16 6.58
C ALA A 150 -12.48 -5.17 5.43
N ALA A 151 -13.58 -5.15 4.69
CA ALA A 151 -13.87 -6.14 3.66
C ALA A 151 -13.87 -5.52 2.26
N THR A 152 -13.32 -6.22 1.27
CA THR A 152 -13.35 -5.79 -0.14
C THR A 152 -14.78 -5.76 -0.68
N SER A 153 -15.08 -4.79 -1.55
CA SER A 153 -16.45 -4.60 -2.08
C SER A 153 -16.93 -5.79 -2.93
N LYS A 154 -16.03 -6.44 -3.67
CA LYS A 154 -16.39 -7.49 -4.63
C LYS A 154 -16.52 -8.87 -3.98
N ALA A 155 -15.51 -9.27 -3.21
CA ALA A 155 -15.47 -10.61 -2.61
C ALA A 155 -15.92 -10.66 -1.15
N GLY A 156 -16.02 -9.50 -0.46
CA GLY A 156 -16.21 -9.46 0.98
C GLY A 156 -15.02 -10.02 1.78
N SER A 157 -13.87 -10.17 1.13
CA SER A 157 -12.68 -10.73 1.77
C SER A 157 -12.00 -9.70 2.65
N THR A 158 -11.70 -10.08 3.89
CA THR A 158 -10.87 -9.26 4.80
C THR A 158 -9.38 -9.45 4.50
N ALA A 159 -8.55 -8.63 5.12
CA ALA A 159 -7.09 -8.77 5.05
C ALA A 159 -6.63 -10.19 5.46
N LEU A 160 -7.28 -10.81 6.46
CA LEU A 160 -6.95 -12.16 6.90
C LEU A 160 -7.28 -13.24 5.84
N HIS A 161 -8.37 -13.10 5.07
CA HIS A 161 -8.66 -13.98 3.93
C HIS A 161 -7.54 -13.97 2.89
N LEU A 162 -6.96 -12.78 2.63
CA LEU A 162 -5.84 -12.63 1.71
C LEU A 162 -4.54 -13.18 2.32
N ALA A 163 -4.34 -13.02 3.62
CA ALA A 163 -3.15 -13.50 4.33
C ALA A 163 -3.03 -15.02 4.28
N VAL A 164 -4.13 -15.76 4.44
CA VAL A 164 -4.12 -17.23 4.43
C VAL A 164 -4.11 -17.84 3.02
N ALA A 165 -4.38 -17.04 1.99
CA ALA A 165 -4.37 -17.52 0.61
C ALA A 165 -2.97 -18.04 0.22
N PRO A 166 -2.88 -19.14 -0.58
CA PRO A 166 -1.60 -19.73 -0.97
C PRO A 166 -0.77 -18.83 -1.90
N THR A 167 -1.45 -17.89 -2.59
CA THR A 167 -0.83 -16.97 -3.56
C THR A 167 -0.95 -15.54 -3.06
N GLY A 168 0.18 -14.85 -2.95
CA GLY A 168 0.24 -13.39 -2.79
C GLY A 168 0.30 -12.66 -4.14
N ALA A 169 0.78 -11.44 -4.15
CA ALA A 169 1.14 -10.74 -5.39
C ALA A 169 2.27 -11.48 -6.10
N SER A 170 2.40 -11.30 -7.42
CA SER A 170 3.53 -11.83 -8.19
C SER A 170 4.86 -11.48 -7.50
N GLY A 171 5.76 -12.44 -7.35
CA GLY A 171 7.05 -12.27 -6.66
C GLY A 171 7.04 -12.55 -5.16
N THR A 172 5.91 -13.01 -4.57
CA THR A 172 5.84 -13.38 -3.15
C THR A 172 5.84 -14.91 -2.92
N ALA A 173 6.12 -15.69 -3.97
CA ALA A 173 6.32 -17.14 -3.85
C ALA A 173 7.50 -17.42 -2.90
N GLY A 174 7.30 -18.31 -1.92
CA GLY A 174 8.32 -18.61 -0.91
C GLY A 174 8.28 -17.73 0.35
N ALA A 175 7.41 -16.75 0.44
CA ALA A 175 7.26 -15.87 1.61
C ALA A 175 6.46 -16.51 2.78
N GLY A 176 6.59 -17.82 3.00
CA GLY A 176 5.78 -18.55 3.98
C GLY A 176 5.97 -18.06 5.43
N GLU A 177 7.18 -17.68 5.81
CA GLU A 177 7.45 -17.13 7.14
C GLU A 177 6.79 -15.75 7.31
N LEU A 178 6.92 -14.87 6.31
CA LEU A 178 6.26 -13.57 6.29
C LEU A 178 4.73 -13.72 6.33
N GLN A 179 4.20 -14.75 5.68
CA GLN A 179 2.77 -15.07 5.72
C GLN A 179 2.32 -15.39 7.14
N ILE A 180 3.06 -16.25 7.84
CA ILE A 180 2.74 -16.65 9.23
C ILE A 180 2.81 -15.43 10.16
N GLU A 181 3.83 -14.59 9.99
CA GLU A 181 3.99 -13.36 10.76
C GLU A 181 2.79 -12.42 10.55
N ILE A 182 2.41 -12.15 9.31
CA ILE A 182 1.25 -11.30 8.98
C ILE A 182 -0.05 -11.87 9.56
N VAL A 183 -0.28 -13.17 9.46
CA VAL A 183 -1.48 -13.80 10.04
C VAL A 183 -1.53 -13.58 11.54
N ARG A 184 -0.40 -13.76 12.25
CA ARG A 184 -0.33 -13.51 13.69
C ARG A 184 -0.62 -12.04 14.05
N MET A 185 -0.07 -11.11 13.27
CA MET A 185 -0.34 -9.66 13.46
C MET A 185 -1.83 -9.34 13.32
N LEU A 186 -2.48 -9.85 12.28
CA LEU A 186 -3.90 -9.61 12.03
C LEU A 186 -4.79 -10.22 13.12
N LEU A 187 -4.50 -11.44 13.57
CA LEU A 187 -5.20 -12.08 14.67
C LEU A 187 -5.04 -11.29 15.99
N ALA A 188 -3.83 -10.84 16.27
CA ALA A 188 -3.55 -9.99 17.45
C ALA A 188 -4.28 -8.65 17.39
N ALA A 189 -4.53 -8.13 16.18
CA ALA A 189 -5.28 -6.90 15.95
C ALA A 189 -6.82 -7.10 15.95
N GLY A 190 -7.32 -8.32 16.15
CA GLY A 190 -8.75 -8.59 16.30
C GLY A 190 -9.44 -9.18 15.07
N ALA A 191 -8.71 -9.52 13.99
CA ALA A 191 -9.27 -10.37 12.94
C ALA A 191 -9.53 -11.78 13.47
N THR A 192 -10.53 -12.49 12.92
CA THR A 192 -10.87 -13.83 13.39
C THR A 192 -10.87 -14.85 12.26
N LEU A 193 -10.56 -16.11 12.60
CA LEU A 193 -10.62 -17.22 11.64
C LEU A 193 -12.07 -17.55 11.22
N THR A 194 -13.05 -17.10 11.99
CA THR A 194 -14.47 -17.25 11.72
C THR A 194 -15.07 -16.13 10.86
N ASP A 195 -14.30 -15.07 10.54
CA ASP A 195 -14.75 -14.04 9.61
C ASP A 195 -15.05 -14.67 8.25
N THR A 196 -16.24 -14.37 7.68
CA THR A 196 -16.68 -14.95 6.42
C THR A 196 -16.63 -13.93 5.29
N ASP A 197 -16.37 -14.42 4.08
CA ASP A 197 -16.50 -13.63 2.87
C ASP A 197 -17.97 -13.54 2.41
N ARG A 198 -18.22 -12.89 1.26
CA ARG A 198 -19.59 -12.73 0.70
C ARG A 198 -20.28 -14.07 0.39
N ASN A 199 -19.53 -15.14 0.15
CA ASN A 199 -20.04 -16.47 -0.12
C ASN A 199 -20.24 -17.31 1.16
N GLY A 200 -20.01 -16.72 2.33
CA GLY A 200 -20.10 -17.42 3.62
C GLY A 200 -18.89 -18.31 3.92
N VAL A 201 -17.81 -18.24 3.14
CA VAL A 201 -16.60 -19.05 3.35
C VAL A 201 -15.77 -18.40 4.44
N ALA A 202 -15.53 -19.14 5.52
CA ALA A 202 -14.71 -18.66 6.63
C ALA A 202 -13.21 -18.60 6.26
N VAL A 203 -12.46 -17.75 6.96
CA VAL A 203 -10.99 -17.68 6.82
C VAL A 203 -10.35 -19.04 7.06
N ALA A 204 -10.80 -19.77 8.11
CA ALA A 204 -10.30 -21.10 8.46
C ALA A 204 -10.40 -22.09 7.28
N ASP A 205 -11.51 -22.05 6.52
CA ASP A 205 -11.76 -22.97 5.39
C ASP A 205 -10.78 -22.71 4.21
N ARG A 206 -10.18 -21.51 4.15
CA ARG A 206 -9.24 -21.14 3.10
C ARG A 206 -7.79 -21.54 3.42
N ILE A 207 -7.51 -22.02 4.63
CA ILE A 207 -6.14 -22.38 5.03
C ILE A 207 -5.76 -23.71 4.37
N GLN A 208 -4.96 -23.65 3.31
CA GLN A 208 -4.42 -24.83 2.60
C GLN A 208 -3.00 -25.20 3.05
N SER A 209 -2.24 -24.22 3.54
CA SER A 209 -0.84 -24.42 3.96
C SER A 209 -0.73 -25.25 5.23
N ARG A 210 -0.06 -26.42 5.13
CA ARG A 210 0.25 -27.27 6.30
C ARG A 210 1.14 -26.52 7.32
N ALA A 211 2.07 -25.69 6.83
CA ALA A 211 2.92 -24.88 7.70
C ALA A 211 2.12 -23.85 8.50
N LEU A 212 1.15 -23.20 7.85
CA LEU A 212 0.28 -22.24 8.51
C LEU A 212 -0.64 -22.91 9.54
N ARG A 213 -1.25 -24.07 9.21
CA ARG A 213 -2.02 -24.88 10.17
C ARG A 213 -1.20 -25.26 11.39
N LYS A 214 0.05 -25.72 11.17
CA LYS A 214 0.96 -26.04 12.28
C LYS A 214 1.30 -24.81 13.13
N ALA A 215 1.53 -23.67 12.50
CA ALA A 215 1.89 -22.41 13.18
C ALA A 215 0.74 -21.81 14.02
N LEU A 216 -0.52 -22.06 13.63
CA LEU A 216 -1.72 -21.62 14.35
C LEU A 216 -2.10 -22.57 15.49
N GLY A 217 -1.63 -23.82 15.47
CA GLY A 217 -1.95 -24.83 16.48
C GLY A 217 -3.34 -25.45 16.33
N ALA A 218 -3.51 -26.66 16.88
CA ALA A 218 -4.78 -27.40 16.78
C ALA A 218 -5.95 -26.80 17.59
N GLY A 219 -5.71 -25.74 18.37
CA GLY A 219 -6.72 -25.10 19.21
C GLY A 219 -7.32 -23.81 18.64
N GLN A 220 -6.87 -23.37 17.47
CA GLN A 220 -7.37 -22.15 16.81
C GLN A 220 -8.09 -22.45 15.47
N LEU A 221 -8.13 -23.69 15.02
CA LEU A 221 -8.76 -24.13 13.75
C LEU A 221 -10.08 -24.84 14.01
#